data_912f3ec96cf83a5359188ac7f28c7c18
#
_entry.id   912f3ec96cf83a5359188ac7f28c7c18
#
_cell.length_a   1.000
_cell.length_b   1.000
_cell.length_c   1.000
_cell.angle_alpha   90.00
_cell.angle_beta   90.00
_cell.angle_gamma   90.00
#
_symmetry.space_group_name_H-M   'P 1'
#
loop_
_entity.id
_entity.type
_entity.pdbx_description
1 polymer ?
#
loop_
_entity_poly.entity_id
_entity_poly.type
_entity_poly.pdbx_seq_one_letter_code
_entity_poly.pdbx_strand_id
1 'polypeptide(L)'
;MVNTMVLLRDIAQQKSPYGGKLTNKALRKRAMAAFDKGVECILKTQIMVDGTPTIWCQQHDRETFLPAPARAFELPSYCTQESASIVRLLMDLPNPDDRVKRAVHGAMAWFDKYKLTGLRIQRHGPWASMDGDTKLVEDPQAEPIWGRYYDLRYCEPYVCDRDGLPRRRLEDIGHERRNGYAWFSSRPGELYPLYDKWADQYDPQHKLSISLNTKGANENGLIDMFRQPQKDMKDFDAVVNAGESIQAAIEKAPLKPEKPFKIFIRKGLYEQKVIIDRPNIVLVGEQRDSTCIVLAETEETRTIKEYHGKPVHHGVVVLQEGADDCVISGLTIYNNYGTTVEPGNTKHQMAVYGRATRTIIINSNVWADGNDDVSLWARDGGMYYHADLFLRCPGVDFLCPRGWCYATRCQFYGDGRAILWHDGRGDPDKKLVVTNSAFDAKRPTPLGRYHHDSQFYVVNCKLSANILDQNIEHAYKGRTAEEMAKEGKTLDPCPWGQRTYYYGNRREGGHSGWLNDNLKTAPGSPEFHGITAQWTFNGRWDPEQRIRDLWYVLAY
;
A
#
# COMPACT_ATOMS: atom_id res chain seq x y z
N MET A 1 -16.06 17.03 -15.91
CA MET A 1 -16.74 18.29 -15.54
C MET A 1 -16.27 19.47 -16.39
N VAL A 2 -15.02 19.88 -16.37
CA VAL A 2 -14.52 21.07 -17.13
C VAL A 2 -14.84 21.01 -18.62
N ASN A 3 -14.59 19.90 -19.30
CA ASN A 3 -14.93 19.74 -20.73
C ASN A 3 -16.42 19.93 -21.01
N THR A 4 -17.30 19.45 -20.14
CA THR A 4 -18.74 19.67 -20.24
C THR A 4 -19.10 21.13 -20.05
N MET A 5 -18.45 21.82 -19.12
CA MET A 5 -18.66 23.27 -18.91
C MET A 5 -18.18 24.10 -20.09
N VAL A 6 -17.03 23.77 -20.66
CA VAL A 6 -16.54 24.41 -21.89
C VAL A 6 -17.54 24.22 -23.02
N LEU A 7 -18.07 23.00 -23.21
CA LEU A 7 -19.12 22.73 -24.20
C LEU A 7 -20.38 23.58 -23.97
N LEU A 8 -20.87 23.66 -22.73
CA LEU A 8 -22.04 24.47 -22.39
C LEU A 8 -21.83 25.97 -22.69
N ARG A 9 -20.65 26.48 -22.34
CA ARG A 9 -20.24 27.86 -22.64
C ARG A 9 -20.19 28.09 -24.15
N ASP A 10 -19.57 27.20 -24.89
CA ASP A 10 -19.40 27.33 -26.33
C ASP A 10 -20.74 27.27 -27.08
N ILE A 11 -21.68 26.43 -26.61
CA ILE A 11 -23.08 26.43 -27.08
C ILE A 11 -23.77 27.77 -26.78
N ALA A 12 -23.66 28.27 -25.56
CA ALA A 12 -24.28 29.53 -25.14
C ALA A 12 -23.76 30.74 -25.93
N GLN A 13 -22.45 30.75 -26.20
CA GLN A 13 -21.73 31.80 -26.93
C GLN A 13 -21.76 31.63 -28.46
N GLN A 14 -22.39 30.60 -28.97
CA GLN A 14 -22.43 30.28 -30.40
C GLN A 14 -21.04 30.12 -31.06
N LYS A 15 -20.05 29.61 -30.32
CA LYS A 15 -18.77 29.31 -30.91
C LYS A 15 -18.87 28.16 -31.91
N SER A 16 -18.07 28.23 -32.99
CA SER A 16 -17.99 27.12 -33.96
C SER A 16 -17.64 25.79 -33.23
N PRO A 17 -18.34 24.68 -33.55
CA PRO A 17 -19.40 24.50 -34.60
C PRO A 17 -20.83 24.80 -34.15
N TYR A 18 -21.07 25.32 -32.93
CA TYR A 18 -22.40 25.47 -32.33
C TYR A 18 -23.17 26.75 -32.74
N GLY A 19 -22.71 27.45 -33.76
CA GLY A 19 -23.33 28.65 -34.28
C GLY A 19 -24.50 28.37 -35.27
N GLY A 20 -25.16 29.44 -35.70
CA GLY A 20 -26.19 29.39 -36.73
C GLY A 20 -27.44 28.59 -36.34
N LYS A 21 -27.86 27.67 -37.23
CA LYS A 21 -29.07 26.86 -37.05
C LYS A 21 -28.95 25.70 -36.06
N LEU A 22 -27.71 25.35 -35.61
CA LEU A 22 -27.49 24.23 -34.73
C LEU A 22 -28.01 24.45 -33.30
N THR A 23 -28.13 25.70 -32.87
CA THR A 23 -28.65 26.02 -31.54
C THR A 23 -29.68 27.13 -31.59
N ASN A 24 -30.82 26.94 -30.93
CA ASN A 24 -31.85 27.96 -30.78
C ASN A 24 -31.64 28.79 -29.50
N LYS A 25 -32.35 29.91 -29.37
CA LYS A 25 -32.28 30.83 -28.22
C LYS A 25 -32.58 30.13 -26.89
N ALA A 26 -33.52 29.22 -26.85
CA ALA A 26 -33.91 28.50 -25.64
C ALA A 26 -32.78 27.56 -25.18
N LEU A 27 -32.17 26.80 -26.08
CA LEU A 27 -31.04 25.93 -25.81
C LEU A 27 -29.83 26.71 -25.26
N ARG A 28 -29.49 27.85 -25.91
CA ARG A 28 -28.40 28.73 -25.47
C ARG A 28 -28.61 29.28 -24.06
N LYS A 29 -29.85 29.71 -23.74
CA LYS A 29 -30.21 30.17 -22.39
C LYS A 29 -30.07 29.04 -21.36
N ARG A 30 -30.51 27.83 -21.68
CA ARG A 30 -30.37 26.65 -20.81
C ARG A 30 -28.90 26.28 -20.62
N ALA A 31 -28.09 26.32 -21.68
CA ALA A 31 -26.67 26.02 -21.61
C ALA A 31 -25.92 27.00 -20.70
N MET A 32 -26.23 28.31 -20.83
CA MET A 32 -25.63 29.33 -19.96
C MET A 32 -26.04 29.12 -18.50
N ALA A 33 -27.31 28.91 -18.22
CA ALA A 33 -27.78 28.65 -16.86
C ALA A 33 -27.15 27.37 -16.23
N ALA A 34 -26.90 26.34 -17.04
CA ALA A 34 -26.20 25.14 -16.58
C ALA A 34 -24.70 25.41 -16.34
N PHE A 35 -24.06 26.22 -17.17
CA PHE A 35 -22.70 26.67 -16.98
C PHE A 35 -22.54 27.46 -15.69
N ASP A 36 -23.40 28.44 -15.42
CA ASP A 36 -23.38 29.25 -14.20
C ASP A 36 -23.54 28.38 -12.93
N LYS A 37 -24.46 27.40 -12.95
CA LYS A 37 -24.58 26.42 -11.87
C LYS A 37 -23.33 25.56 -11.70
N GLY A 38 -22.64 25.27 -12.78
CA GLY A 38 -21.37 24.55 -12.75
C GLY A 38 -20.26 25.36 -12.08
N VAL A 39 -20.20 26.69 -12.34
CA VAL A 39 -19.26 27.58 -11.65
C VAL A 39 -19.56 27.62 -10.15
N GLU A 40 -20.84 27.76 -9.75
CA GLU A 40 -21.22 27.72 -8.34
C GLU A 40 -20.85 26.39 -7.67
N CYS A 41 -21.02 25.26 -8.38
CA CYS A 41 -20.60 23.96 -7.87
C CYS A 41 -19.07 23.90 -7.66
N ILE A 42 -18.29 24.38 -8.61
CA ILE A 42 -16.82 24.47 -8.50
C ILE A 42 -16.43 25.28 -7.28
N LEU A 43 -16.99 26.46 -7.07
CA LEU A 43 -16.67 27.30 -5.93
C LEU A 43 -17.03 26.67 -4.58
N LYS A 44 -18.15 25.92 -4.54
CA LYS A 44 -18.58 25.20 -3.32
C LYS A 44 -17.73 23.99 -2.98
N THR A 45 -17.15 23.34 -3.98
CA THR A 45 -16.35 22.13 -3.81
C THR A 45 -14.86 22.42 -3.62
N GLN A 46 -14.42 23.67 -3.71
CA GLN A 46 -13.03 24.02 -3.44
C GLN A 46 -12.66 23.68 -1.99
N ILE A 47 -11.55 22.96 -1.80
CA ILE A 47 -11.11 22.58 -0.47
C ILE A 47 -10.61 23.81 0.26
N MET A 48 -11.16 24.04 1.46
CA MET A 48 -10.83 25.16 2.33
C MET A 48 -9.97 24.68 3.50
N VAL A 49 -8.89 25.37 3.80
CA VAL A 49 -8.05 25.13 4.98
C VAL A 49 -7.98 26.44 5.77
N ASP A 50 -8.48 26.43 6.99
CA ASP A 50 -8.53 27.59 7.87
C ASP A 50 -9.09 28.85 7.19
N GLY A 51 -10.16 28.68 6.42
CA GLY A 51 -10.82 29.75 5.66
C GLY A 51 -10.10 30.19 4.37
N THR A 52 -8.97 29.57 4.03
CA THR A 52 -8.21 29.83 2.82
C THR A 52 -8.56 28.82 1.73
N PRO A 53 -8.96 29.26 0.53
CA PRO A 53 -9.21 28.37 -0.57
C PRO A 53 -7.88 27.74 -1.09
N THR A 54 -7.95 26.45 -1.46
CA THR A 54 -6.82 25.68 -2.00
C THR A 54 -7.17 25.18 -3.40
N ILE A 55 -6.96 23.90 -3.66
CA ILE A 55 -7.35 23.26 -4.93
C ILE A 55 -8.47 22.23 -4.70
N TRP A 56 -8.85 21.48 -5.69
CA TRP A 56 -9.98 20.56 -5.69
C TRP A 56 -9.54 19.11 -5.61
N CYS A 57 -10.42 18.27 -5.11
CA CYS A 57 -10.33 16.82 -5.27
C CYS A 57 -10.77 16.41 -6.69
N GLN A 58 -10.39 15.21 -7.12
CA GLN A 58 -10.86 14.65 -8.39
C GLN A 58 -12.37 14.39 -8.38
N GLN A 59 -12.91 13.99 -7.25
CA GLN A 59 -14.34 13.77 -7.04
C GLN A 59 -14.77 14.33 -5.69
N HIS A 60 -16.04 14.80 -5.65
CA HIS A 60 -16.66 15.32 -4.44
C HIS A 60 -18.01 14.64 -4.22
N ASP A 61 -18.36 14.47 -2.96
CA ASP A 61 -19.69 14.02 -2.59
C ASP A 61 -20.73 15.06 -3.00
N ARG A 62 -21.83 14.60 -3.58
CA ARG A 62 -22.86 15.48 -4.17
C ARG A 62 -23.68 16.27 -3.15
N GLU A 63 -23.73 15.81 -1.90
CA GLU A 63 -24.56 16.40 -0.84
C GLU A 63 -23.71 17.26 0.10
N THR A 64 -22.55 16.75 0.52
CA THR A 64 -21.65 17.44 1.46
C THR A 64 -20.64 18.33 0.76
N PHE A 65 -20.39 18.15 -0.53
CA PHE A 65 -19.32 18.80 -1.31
C PHE A 65 -17.90 18.49 -0.84
N LEU A 66 -17.74 17.57 0.11
CA LEU A 66 -16.43 17.17 0.61
C LEU A 66 -15.69 16.27 -0.39
N PRO A 67 -14.34 16.21 -0.34
CA PRO A 67 -13.56 15.27 -1.11
C PRO A 67 -14.04 13.83 -0.95
N ALA A 68 -14.22 13.12 -2.05
CA ALA A 68 -14.69 11.74 -2.08
C ALA A 68 -13.77 10.85 -2.93
N PRO A 69 -13.71 9.53 -2.67
CA PRO A 69 -12.94 8.62 -3.49
C PRO A 69 -13.59 8.44 -4.86
N ALA A 70 -12.78 8.21 -5.90
CA ALA A 70 -13.25 7.82 -7.22
C ALA A 70 -12.94 6.34 -7.48
N ARG A 71 -11.86 6.03 -8.23
CA ARG A 71 -11.38 4.65 -8.38
C ARG A 71 -10.59 4.22 -7.14
N ALA A 72 -10.35 2.94 -6.94
CA ALA A 72 -9.65 2.41 -5.78
C ALA A 72 -8.33 3.14 -5.46
N PHE A 73 -7.57 3.54 -6.48
CA PHE A 73 -6.30 4.27 -6.37
C PHE A 73 -6.44 5.80 -6.40
N GLU A 74 -7.65 6.33 -6.40
CA GLU A 74 -7.98 7.76 -6.43
C GLU A 74 -8.67 8.14 -5.13
N LEU A 75 -7.88 8.28 -4.08
CA LEU A 75 -8.36 8.58 -2.74
C LEU A 75 -8.81 10.06 -2.62
N PRO A 76 -9.61 10.42 -1.60
CA PRO A 76 -9.86 11.81 -1.27
C PRO A 76 -8.55 12.58 -1.08
N SER A 77 -8.31 13.62 -1.90
CA SER A 77 -7.01 14.27 -1.99
C SER A 77 -7.09 15.65 -2.64
N TYR A 78 -6.03 16.42 -2.52
CA TYR A 78 -5.80 17.54 -3.44
C TYR A 78 -5.36 16.98 -4.79
N CYS A 79 -6.09 17.29 -5.86
CA CYS A 79 -5.80 16.77 -7.20
C CYS A 79 -5.32 17.87 -8.14
N THR A 80 -4.05 17.83 -8.52
CA THR A 80 -3.41 18.94 -9.24
C THR A 80 -3.83 19.05 -10.71
N GLN A 81 -3.96 17.94 -11.43
CA GLN A 81 -4.27 17.98 -12.87
C GLN A 81 -5.67 18.49 -13.17
N GLU A 82 -6.64 18.01 -12.43
CA GLU A 82 -8.04 18.42 -12.54
C GLU A 82 -8.21 19.87 -12.08
N SER A 83 -7.55 20.25 -11.00
CA SER A 83 -7.55 21.63 -10.49
C SER A 83 -6.91 22.61 -11.46
N ALA A 84 -5.84 22.23 -12.14
CA ALA A 84 -5.24 23.08 -13.18
C ALA A 84 -6.26 23.40 -14.29
N SER A 85 -7.07 22.43 -14.70
CA SER A 85 -8.13 22.63 -15.67
C SER A 85 -9.25 23.54 -15.14
N ILE A 86 -9.59 23.41 -13.85
CA ILE A 86 -10.59 24.25 -13.18
C ILE A 86 -10.09 25.69 -13.10
N VAL A 87 -8.85 25.92 -12.65
CA VAL A 87 -8.27 27.28 -12.56
C VAL A 87 -8.25 27.95 -13.92
N ARG A 88 -7.85 27.24 -14.97
CA ARG A 88 -7.91 27.77 -16.33
C ARG A 88 -9.32 28.19 -16.75
N LEU A 89 -10.33 27.35 -16.45
CA LEU A 89 -11.73 27.67 -16.74
C LEU A 89 -12.19 28.92 -15.97
N LEU A 90 -11.81 29.07 -14.70
CA LEU A 90 -12.15 30.23 -13.87
C LEU A 90 -11.48 31.51 -14.37
N MET A 91 -10.21 31.43 -14.81
CA MET A 91 -9.51 32.57 -15.43
C MET A 91 -10.10 32.98 -16.79
N ASP A 92 -10.75 32.07 -17.50
CA ASP A 92 -11.45 32.35 -18.76
C ASP A 92 -12.81 33.07 -18.57
N LEU A 93 -13.27 33.29 -17.34
CA LEU A 93 -14.53 33.96 -17.05
C LEU A 93 -14.39 35.47 -17.30
N PRO A 94 -15.30 36.09 -18.08
CA PRO A 94 -15.34 37.55 -18.21
C PRO A 94 -15.86 38.16 -16.90
N ASN A 95 -15.20 39.19 -16.41
CA ASN A 95 -15.57 39.95 -15.21
C ASN A 95 -15.75 39.01 -13.96
N PRO A 96 -14.71 38.29 -13.52
CA PRO A 96 -14.78 37.40 -12.37
C PRO A 96 -15.16 38.17 -11.09
N ASP A 97 -16.12 37.64 -10.32
CA ASP A 97 -16.48 38.17 -9.02
C ASP A 97 -15.39 37.87 -7.97
N ASP A 98 -15.48 38.46 -6.78
CA ASP A 98 -14.48 38.31 -5.73
C ASP A 98 -14.33 36.87 -5.22
N ARG A 99 -15.37 36.03 -5.38
CA ARG A 99 -15.29 34.60 -5.01
C ARG A 99 -14.41 33.86 -6.02
N VAL A 100 -14.59 34.14 -7.31
CA VAL A 100 -13.77 33.58 -8.38
C VAL A 100 -12.32 34.05 -8.25
N LYS A 101 -12.10 35.34 -7.98
CA LYS A 101 -10.75 35.89 -7.76
C LYS A 101 -10.04 35.17 -6.61
N ARG A 102 -10.68 35.09 -5.46
CA ARG A 102 -10.14 34.36 -4.29
C ARG A 102 -9.87 32.89 -4.60
N ALA A 103 -10.75 32.23 -5.32
CA ALA A 103 -10.58 30.84 -5.71
C ALA A 103 -9.33 30.63 -6.59
N VAL A 104 -9.10 31.50 -7.56
CA VAL A 104 -7.93 31.47 -8.45
C VAL A 104 -6.65 31.77 -7.67
N HIS A 105 -6.63 32.84 -6.88
CA HIS A 105 -5.45 33.19 -6.06
C HIS A 105 -5.08 32.07 -5.08
N GLY A 106 -6.05 31.51 -4.38
CA GLY A 106 -5.83 30.41 -3.44
C GLY A 106 -5.25 29.17 -4.11
N ALA A 107 -5.79 28.80 -5.27
CA ALA A 107 -5.28 27.66 -6.02
C ALA A 107 -3.84 27.91 -6.54
N MET A 108 -3.55 29.10 -7.06
CA MET A 108 -2.21 29.43 -7.53
C MET A 108 -1.18 29.51 -6.40
N ALA A 109 -1.57 30.03 -5.22
CA ALA A 109 -0.74 29.99 -4.02
C ALA A 109 -0.43 28.56 -3.59
N TRP A 110 -1.44 27.67 -3.64
CA TRP A 110 -1.27 26.27 -3.33
C TRP A 110 -0.31 25.58 -4.32
N PHE A 111 -0.48 25.79 -5.62
CA PHE A 111 0.43 25.23 -6.62
C PHE A 111 1.87 25.71 -6.42
N ASP A 112 2.06 27.00 -6.12
CA ASP A 112 3.41 27.55 -5.91
C ASP A 112 4.08 26.97 -4.65
N LYS A 113 3.31 26.78 -3.58
CA LYS A 113 3.81 26.23 -2.32
C LYS A 113 4.22 24.76 -2.43
N TYR A 114 3.46 23.95 -3.18
CA TYR A 114 3.61 22.50 -3.22
C TYR A 114 4.19 21.96 -4.54
N LYS A 115 4.84 22.81 -5.33
CA LYS A 115 5.61 22.38 -6.49
C LYS A 115 6.83 21.54 -6.05
N LEU A 116 7.15 20.53 -6.84
CA LEU A 116 8.32 19.68 -6.65
C LEU A 116 9.43 20.17 -7.60
N THR A 117 10.57 20.52 -7.05
CA THR A 117 11.73 21.03 -7.79
C THR A 117 12.88 20.04 -7.74
N GLY A 118 13.79 20.11 -8.70
CA GLY A 118 14.96 19.24 -8.77
C GLY A 118 14.64 17.79 -9.18
N LEU A 119 13.46 17.55 -9.74
CA LEU A 119 12.99 16.24 -10.17
C LEU A 119 12.50 16.27 -11.61
N ARG A 120 12.79 15.21 -12.36
CA ARG A 120 12.31 15.00 -13.73
C ARG A 120 11.64 13.63 -13.88
N ILE A 121 10.55 13.61 -14.64
CA ILE A 121 9.89 12.37 -15.04
C ILE A 121 10.69 11.76 -16.17
N GLN A 122 11.24 10.57 -15.95
CA GLN A 122 11.93 9.80 -16.98
C GLN A 122 11.07 8.60 -17.39
N ARG A 123 10.85 8.48 -18.70
CA ARG A 123 10.13 7.33 -19.29
C ARG A 123 11.03 6.57 -20.22
N HIS A 124 10.95 5.26 -20.12
CA HIS A 124 11.55 4.31 -21.06
C HIS A 124 10.45 3.51 -21.73
N GLY A 125 10.58 3.28 -23.03
CA GLY A 125 9.63 2.50 -23.80
C GLY A 125 8.24 3.14 -23.96
N PRO A 126 7.31 2.42 -24.61
CA PRO A 126 5.98 2.92 -24.86
C PRO A 126 5.14 3.06 -23.58
N TRP A 127 4.27 4.09 -23.58
CA TRP A 127 3.29 4.30 -22.53
C TRP A 127 2.35 3.09 -22.35
N ALA A 128 2.11 2.70 -21.11
CA ALA A 128 1.24 1.58 -20.72
C ALA A 128 1.63 0.21 -21.30
N SER A 129 2.84 0.08 -21.88
CA SER A 129 3.34 -1.21 -22.35
C SER A 129 4.10 -1.96 -21.25
N MET A 130 4.25 -3.27 -21.42
CA MET A 130 5.04 -4.10 -20.50
C MET A 130 6.55 -3.81 -20.60
N ASP A 131 7.00 -3.26 -21.74
CA ASP A 131 8.41 -2.92 -21.99
C ASP A 131 8.75 -1.50 -21.59
N GLY A 132 7.73 -0.70 -21.21
CA GLY A 132 7.91 0.67 -20.72
C GLY A 132 8.09 0.72 -19.21
N ASP A 133 8.70 1.79 -18.73
CA ASP A 133 8.75 2.13 -17.29
C ASP A 133 8.81 3.65 -17.10
N THR A 134 8.33 4.09 -15.95
CA THR A 134 8.34 5.50 -15.56
C THR A 134 9.01 5.63 -14.21
N LYS A 135 9.98 6.54 -14.12
CA LYS A 135 10.73 6.83 -12.89
C LYS A 135 10.78 8.33 -12.63
N LEU A 136 10.97 8.71 -11.38
CA LEU A 136 11.44 10.03 -11.00
C LEU A 136 12.95 9.98 -10.84
N VAL A 137 13.64 10.96 -11.43
CA VAL A 137 15.09 11.10 -11.33
C VAL A 137 15.46 12.49 -10.88
N GLU A 138 16.55 12.60 -10.16
CA GLU A 138 17.11 13.90 -9.75
C GLU A 138 17.58 14.67 -10.97
N ASP A 139 17.15 15.92 -11.07
CA ASP A 139 17.58 16.87 -12.10
C ASP A 139 17.42 18.30 -11.57
N PRO A 140 18.48 18.87 -10.98
CA PRO A 140 18.44 20.22 -10.39
C PRO A 140 18.08 21.35 -11.38
N GLN A 141 18.13 21.08 -12.68
CA GLN A 141 17.80 22.04 -13.73
C GLN A 141 16.40 21.84 -14.32
N ALA A 142 15.67 20.80 -13.85
CA ALA A 142 14.34 20.54 -14.34
C ALA A 142 13.34 21.61 -13.91
N GLU A 143 12.37 21.90 -14.78
CA GLU A 143 11.21 22.70 -14.41
C GLU A 143 10.39 21.97 -13.32
N PRO A 144 9.69 22.73 -12.47
CA PRO A 144 8.84 22.14 -11.45
C PRO A 144 7.81 21.18 -12.02
N ILE A 145 7.60 20.10 -11.28
CA ILE A 145 6.51 19.15 -11.49
C ILE A 145 5.62 19.08 -10.26
N TRP A 146 4.48 18.47 -10.38
CA TRP A 146 3.53 18.21 -9.28
C TRP A 146 3.14 16.75 -9.27
N GLY A 147 2.99 16.17 -8.08
CA GLY A 147 2.25 14.94 -7.90
C GLY A 147 0.80 15.14 -8.36
N ARG A 148 0.17 14.12 -8.91
CA ARG A 148 -1.25 14.21 -9.27
C ARG A 148 -2.11 14.36 -8.03
N TYR A 149 -1.77 13.63 -6.95
CA TYR A 149 -2.49 13.59 -5.69
C TYR A 149 -1.57 13.97 -4.53
N TYR A 150 -2.13 14.76 -3.61
CA TYR A 150 -1.54 15.08 -2.33
C TYR A 150 -2.54 14.75 -1.22
N ASP A 151 -2.06 14.19 -0.14
CA ASP A 151 -2.93 13.87 0.98
C ASP A 151 -3.54 15.11 1.62
N LEU A 152 -4.75 14.96 2.18
CA LEU A 152 -5.50 16.08 2.75
C LEU A 152 -4.95 16.60 4.08
N ARG A 153 -4.08 15.83 4.74
CA ARG A 153 -3.58 16.17 6.08
C ARG A 153 -2.23 16.88 6.04
N TYR A 154 -1.28 16.28 5.31
CA TYR A 154 0.11 16.77 5.28
C TYR A 154 0.46 17.51 3.99
N CYS A 155 -0.43 17.51 3.01
CA CYS A 155 -0.18 18.04 1.67
C CYS A 155 1.08 17.45 1.02
N GLU A 156 1.33 16.16 1.23
CA GLU A 156 2.44 15.45 0.63
C GLU A 156 1.99 14.63 -0.57
N PRO A 157 2.78 14.59 -1.66
CA PRO A 157 2.41 13.82 -2.84
C PRO A 157 2.45 12.32 -2.52
N TYR A 158 1.52 11.58 -3.11
CA TYR A 158 1.47 10.13 -3.02
C TYR A 158 1.15 9.49 -4.37
N VAL A 159 1.53 8.24 -4.49
CA VAL A 159 1.12 7.33 -5.56
C VAL A 159 0.33 6.16 -4.96
N CYS A 160 -0.49 5.48 -5.75
CA CYS A 160 -1.37 4.46 -5.22
C CYS A 160 -1.55 3.33 -6.23
N ASP A 161 -1.53 2.09 -5.78
CA ASP A 161 -1.89 0.94 -6.59
C ASP A 161 -3.40 0.66 -6.53
N ARG A 162 -3.85 -0.39 -7.21
CA ARG A 162 -5.25 -0.82 -7.24
C ARG A 162 -5.79 -1.27 -5.87
N ASP A 163 -4.91 -1.51 -4.91
CA ASP A 163 -5.25 -1.81 -3.52
C ASP A 163 -5.73 -0.58 -2.73
N GLY A 164 -5.60 0.61 -3.28
CA GLY A 164 -5.99 1.84 -2.61
C GLY A 164 -5.08 2.26 -1.47
N LEU A 165 -3.86 1.73 -1.40
CA LEU A 165 -2.89 2.10 -0.37
C LEU A 165 -1.96 3.19 -0.90
N PRO A 166 -1.90 4.36 -0.23
CA PRO A 166 -0.99 5.43 -0.64
C PRO A 166 0.47 5.05 -0.35
N ARG A 167 1.36 5.41 -1.27
CA ARG A 167 2.81 5.21 -1.18
C ARG A 167 3.53 6.48 -1.57
N ARG A 168 4.76 6.62 -1.09
CA ARG A 168 5.55 7.82 -1.37
C ARG A 168 6.36 7.72 -2.65
N ARG A 169 6.85 6.55 -2.97
CA ARG A 169 7.74 6.37 -4.12
C ARG A 169 7.03 5.67 -5.26
N LEU A 170 7.36 6.10 -6.47
CA LEU A 170 6.77 5.54 -7.68
C LEU A 170 7.15 4.06 -7.87
N GLU A 171 8.32 3.66 -7.36
CA GLU A 171 8.81 2.28 -7.40
C GLU A 171 8.00 1.33 -6.51
N ASP A 172 7.30 1.86 -5.51
CA ASP A 172 6.54 1.07 -4.54
C ASP A 172 5.17 0.61 -5.07
N ILE A 173 4.78 1.03 -6.27
CA ILE A 173 3.55 0.57 -6.93
C ILE A 173 3.85 -0.35 -8.12
N GLY A 174 2.88 -1.21 -8.44
CA GLY A 174 3.00 -2.18 -9.53
C GLY A 174 3.27 -1.52 -10.87
N HIS A 175 3.97 -2.23 -11.75
CA HIS A 175 4.39 -1.73 -13.07
C HIS A 175 3.23 -1.17 -13.89
N GLU A 176 2.06 -1.81 -13.89
CA GLU A 176 0.88 -1.38 -14.62
C GLU A 176 0.42 0.01 -14.19
N ARG A 177 0.37 0.28 -12.88
CA ARG A 177 0.01 1.60 -12.35
C ARG A 177 1.13 2.61 -12.55
N ARG A 178 2.38 2.22 -12.34
CA ARG A 178 3.54 3.09 -12.51
C ARG A 178 3.70 3.60 -13.94
N ASN A 179 3.52 2.72 -14.93
CA ASN A 179 3.70 3.06 -16.33
C ASN A 179 2.40 3.49 -17.05
N GLY A 180 1.24 3.08 -16.59
CA GLY A 180 -0.07 3.33 -17.23
C GLY A 180 -0.88 4.48 -16.62
N TYR A 181 -0.30 5.29 -15.71
CA TYR A 181 -0.99 6.39 -15.06
C TYR A 181 -0.09 7.61 -14.85
N ALA A 182 -0.60 8.81 -15.11
CA ALA A 182 0.16 10.05 -14.96
C ALA A 182 0.16 10.51 -13.49
N TRP A 183 1.05 9.95 -12.68
CA TRP A 183 1.21 10.29 -11.27
C TRP A 183 1.86 11.65 -11.03
N PHE A 184 2.65 12.13 -11.98
CA PHE A 184 3.34 13.41 -11.94
C PHE A 184 3.22 14.13 -13.27
N SER A 185 3.15 15.45 -13.24
CA SER A 185 3.12 16.28 -14.46
C SER A 185 3.58 17.72 -14.19
N SER A 186 3.98 18.43 -15.26
CA SER A 186 4.25 19.86 -15.24
C SER A 186 3.03 20.73 -15.52
N ARG A 187 1.84 20.13 -15.68
CA ARG A 187 0.62 20.83 -16.14
C ARG A 187 0.23 22.08 -15.33
N PRO A 188 0.33 22.12 -13.98
CA PRO A 188 0.07 23.35 -13.26
C PRO A 188 1.00 24.51 -13.62
N GLY A 189 2.21 24.21 -14.11
CA GLY A 189 3.17 25.21 -14.58
C GLY A 189 2.66 26.06 -15.75
N GLU A 190 1.79 25.47 -16.60
CA GLU A 190 1.19 26.19 -17.73
C GLU A 190 0.29 27.36 -17.29
N LEU A 191 -0.16 27.37 -16.05
CA LEU A 191 -1.04 28.39 -15.50
C LEU A 191 -0.31 29.69 -15.14
N TYR A 192 0.98 29.66 -14.83
CA TYR A 192 1.72 30.82 -14.33
C TYR A 192 1.68 32.02 -15.29
N PRO A 193 2.03 31.86 -16.57
CA PRO A 193 1.96 32.99 -17.52
C PRO A 193 0.51 33.43 -17.80
N LEU A 194 -0.46 32.55 -17.64
CA LEU A 194 -1.89 32.90 -17.77
C LEU A 194 -2.38 33.68 -16.56
N TYR A 195 -1.97 33.24 -15.37
CA TYR A 195 -2.28 33.88 -14.10
C TYR A 195 -1.71 35.30 -14.02
N ASP A 196 -0.46 35.52 -14.47
CA ASP A 196 0.16 36.83 -14.47
C ASP A 196 -0.68 37.84 -15.27
N LYS A 197 -1.09 37.48 -16.49
CA LYS A 197 -1.94 38.31 -17.34
C LYS A 197 -3.33 38.53 -16.74
N TRP A 198 -3.92 37.48 -16.21
CA TRP A 198 -5.25 37.52 -15.60
C TRP A 198 -5.27 38.40 -14.34
N ALA A 199 -4.26 38.27 -13.46
CA ALA A 199 -4.17 39.04 -12.24
C ALA A 199 -3.93 40.52 -12.54
N ASP A 200 -3.07 40.87 -13.49
CA ASP A 200 -2.86 42.23 -13.94
C ASP A 200 -4.14 42.90 -14.50
N GLN A 201 -4.99 42.10 -15.16
CA GLN A 201 -6.24 42.59 -15.72
C GLN A 201 -7.37 42.73 -14.70
N TYR A 202 -7.52 41.77 -13.78
CA TYR A 202 -8.72 41.67 -12.97
C TYR A 202 -8.52 41.91 -11.48
N ASP A 203 -7.29 41.72 -10.96
CA ASP A 203 -6.98 41.87 -9.53
C ASP A 203 -5.51 42.18 -9.24
N PRO A 204 -4.97 43.29 -9.78
CA PRO A 204 -3.54 43.62 -9.65
C PRO A 204 -3.10 43.86 -8.20
N GLN A 205 -4.05 44.23 -7.32
CA GLN A 205 -3.75 44.53 -5.91
C GLN A 205 -3.46 43.25 -5.10
N HIS A 206 -4.01 42.12 -5.51
CA HIS A 206 -3.86 40.83 -4.82
C HIS A 206 -3.00 39.84 -5.63
N LYS A 207 -2.34 40.29 -6.70
CA LYS A 207 -1.45 39.49 -7.50
C LYS A 207 -0.35 38.86 -6.65
N LEU A 208 -0.20 37.54 -6.73
CA LEU A 208 0.83 36.81 -6.02
C LEU A 208 2.19 36.95 -6.71
N SER A 209 3.26 37.04 -5.93
CA SER A 209 4.64 36.94 -6.40
C SER A 209 5.05 35.46 -6.47
N ILE A 210 4.67 34.78 -7.54
CA ILE A 210 4.96 33.36 -7.78
C ILE A 210 5.80 33.16 -9.03
N SER A 211 6.64 32.13 -9.04
CA SER A 211 7.55 31.91 -10.18
C SER A 211 7.86 30.42 -10.35
N LEU A 212 8.00 29.99 -11.60
CA LEU A 212 8.57 28.70 -11.97
C LEU A 212 10.11 28.69 -11.89
N ASN A 213 10.74 29.82 -11.65
CA ASN A 213 12.20 29.87 -11.55
C ASN A 213 12.67 29.12 -10.30
N THR A 214 13.37 28.01 -10.51
CA THR A 214 13.89 27.15 -9.45
C THR A 214 15.25 27.58 -8.92
N LYS A 215 15.85 28.63 -9.44
CA LYS A 215 17.14 29.16 -8.94
C LYS A 215 16.94 29.68 -7.52
N GLY A 216 17.42 28.91 -6.54
CA GLY A 216 17.29 29.19 -5.12
C GLY A 216 15.99 28.64 -4.49
N ALA A 217 15.14 27.97 -5.24
CA ALA A 217 13.99 27.26 -4.69
C ALA A 217 14.46 25.96 -4.04
N ASN A 218 14.41 25.97 -2.73
CA ASN A 218 14.41 24.82 -1.84
C ASN A 218 15.35 23.65 -2.17
N GLU A 219 16.50 23.62 -1.55
CA GLU A 219 17.21 22.38 -1.21
C GLU A 219 16.28 21.33 -0.57
N ASN A 220 15.09 21.72 -0.14
CA ASN A 220 14.09 20.92 0.51
C ASN A 220 13.14 20.12 -0.43
N GLY A 221 12.98 20.50 -1.70
CA GLY A 221 11.99 19.86 -2.59
C GLY A 221 12.27 18.38 -2.88
N LEU A 222 13.54 18.01 -3.09
CA LEU A 222 13.99 16.63 -3.23
C LEU A 222 13.90 15.87 -1.89
N ILE A 223 14.33 16.54 -0.83
CA ILE A 223 14.38 15.97 0.51
C ILE A 223 12.97 15.67 1.01
N ASP A 224 11.97 16.51 0.73
CA ASP A 224 10.61 16.33 1.25
C ASP A 224 9.85 15.20 0.55
N MET A 225 10.11 14.91 -0.73
CA MET A 225 9.48 13.78 -1.41
C MET A 225 10.03 12.42 -0.95
N PHE A 226 11.30 12.38 -0.55
CA PHE A 226 11.97 11.18 -0.02
C PHE A 226 11.98 11.12 1.51
N ARG A 227 11.57 12.19 2.19
CA ARG A 227 11.35 12.14 3.64
C ARG A 227 10.15 11.26 3.96
N GLN A 228 10.34 10.35 4.88
CA GLN A 228 9.22 9.74 5.58
C GLN A 228 8.36 10.87 6.16
N PRO A 229 7.02 10.86 5.98
CA PRO A 229 6.17 11.87 6.58
C PRO A 229 6.47 11.96 8.07
N GLN A 230 6.65 13.18 8.58
CA GLN A 230 6.78 13.38 10.02
C GLN A 230 5.44 13.02 10.64
N LYS A 231 5.40 11.86 11.29
CA LYS A 231 4.22 11.39 12.00
C LYS A 231 3.95 12.34 13.16
N ASP A 232 2.74 12.88 13.25
CA ASP A 232 2.36 13.71 14.40
C ASP A 232 2.26 12.81 15.64
N MET A 233 3.09 13.05 16.63
CA MET A 233 3.11 12.25 17.86
C MET A 233 1.79 12.30 18.64
N LYS A 234 0.95 13.31 18.38
CA LYS A 234 -0.41 13.41 18.96
C LYS A 234 -1.36 12.30 18.44
N ASP A 235 -1.04 11.67 17.33
CA ASP A 235 -1.83 10.59 16.77
C ASP A 235 -1.58 9.25 17.42
N PHE A 236 -0.56 9.16 18.29
CA PHE A 236 -0.18 7.95 18.98
C PHE A 236 -0.56 8.00 20.46
N ASP A 237 -1.01 6.87 20.98
CA ASP A 237 -1.38 6.70 22.37
C ASP A 237 -0.14 6.46 23.26
N ALA A 238 0.94 5.95 22.67
CA ALA A 238 2.24 5.79 23.33
C ALA A 238 3.41 5.96 22.34
N VAL A 239 4.53 6.44 22.85
CA VAL A 239 5.81 6.55 22.13
C VAL A 239 6.85 5.76 22.91
N VAL A 240 7.64 4.94 22.20
CA VAL A 240 8.74 4.15 22.75
C VAL A 240 10.06 4.70 22.18
N ASN A 241 10.92 5.20 23.04
CA ASN A 241 12.25 5.66 22.66
C ASN A 241 13.27 4.51 22.68
N ALA A 242 14.42 4.69 22.03
CA ALA A 242 15.49 3.71 22.07
C ALA A 242 15.88 3.38 23.54
N GLY A 243 15.97 2.08 23.86
CA GLY A 243 16.25 1.60 25.21
C GLY A 243 15.01 1.42 26.10
N GLU A 244 13.83 1.87 25.68
CA GLU A 244 12.58 1.64 26.43
C GLU A 244 11.91 0.31 26.05
N SER A 245 10.98 -0.12 26.89
CA SER A 245 10.25 -1.36 26.69
C SER A 245 9.00 -1.15 25.81
N ILE A 246 8.95 -1.85 24.67
CA ILE A 246 7.76 -1.94 23.83
C ILE A 246 6.63 -2.64 24.60
N GLN A 247 6.99 -3.68 25.38
CA GLN A 247 6.02 -4.42 26.19
C GLN A 247 5.31 -3.50 27.19
N ALA A 248 6.05 -2.62 27.87
CA ALA A 248 5.47 -1.65 28.82
C ALA A 248 4.54 -0.64 28.10
N ALA A 249 4.78 -0.33 26.85
CA ALA A 249 3.86 0.50 26.07
C ALA A 249 2.57 -0.25 25.70
N ILE A 250 2.66 -1.53 25.35
CA ILE A 250 1.48 -2.37 25.09
C ILE A 250 0.61 -2.50 26.35
N GLU A 251 1.23 -2.63 27.51
CA GLU A 251 0.53 -2.76 28.80
C GLU A 251 -0.29 -1.51 29.20
N LYS A 252 0.02 -0.33 28.63
CA LYS A 252 -0.79 0.89 28.80
C LYS A 252 -2.14 0.81 28.09
N ALA A 253 -2.27 -0.05 27.07
CA ALA A 253 -3.53 -0.22 26.38
C ALA A 253 -4.55 -0.93 27.29
N PRO A 254 -5.85 -0.57 27.23
CA PRO A 254 -6.90 -1.36 27.85
C PRO A 254 -6.86 -2.82 27.41
N LEU A 255 -7.32 -3.76 28.25
CA LEU A 255 -7.39 -5.17 27.88
C LEU A 255 -8.33 -5.43 26.68
N LYS A 256 -9.32 -4.56 26.48
CA LYS A 256 -10.25 -4.61 25.34
C LYS A 256 -10.42 -3.18 24.80
N PRO A 257 -9.46 -2.68 24.02
CA PRO A 257 -9.56 -1.35 23.46
C PRO A 257 -10.72 -1.27 22.44
N GLU A 258 -11.61 -0.32 22.60
CA GLU A 258 -12.69 -0.06 21.65
C GLU A 258 -12.18 0.56 20.34
N LYS A 259 -11.05 1.27 20.42
CA LYS A 259 -10.36 1.91 19.29
C LYS A 259 -8.94 1.39 19.18
N PRO A 260 -8.31 1.50 18.00
CA PRO A 260 -6.90 1.14 17.83
C PRO A 260 -6.01 1.88 18.84
N PHE A 261 -5.24 1.13 19.61
CA PHE A 261 -4.21 1.69 20.49
C PHE A 261 -2.89 1.73 19.71
N LYS A 262 -2.44 2.93 19.40
CA LYS A 262 -1.35 3.19 18.45
C LYS A 262 -0.06 3.50 19.22
N ILE A 263 0.97 2.70 18.95
CA ILE A 263 2.28 2.80 19.60
C ILE A 263 3.31 3.14 18.54
N PHE A 264 3.96 4.29 18.68
CA PHE A 264 5.08 4.69 17.84
C PHE A 264 6.41 4.24 18.46
N ILE A 265 7.22 3.56 17.67
CA ILE A 265 8.51 3.01 18.11
C ILE A 265 9.61 3.74 17.34
N ARG A 266 10.42 4.52 18.05
CA ARG A 266 11.52 5.29 17.47
C ARG A 266 12.61 4.38 16.94
N LYS A 267 13.46 4.92 16.05
CA LYS A 267 14.67 4.25 15.59
C LYS A 267 15.49 3.75 16.77
N GLY A 268 15.96 2.51 16.68
CA GLY A 268 16.74 1.88 17.71
C GLY A 268 16.77 0.36 17.59
N LEU A 269 17.66 -0.25 18.36
CA LEU A 269 17.72 -1.69 18.54
C LEU A 269 17.02 -2.05 19.86
N TYR A 270 16.03 -2.93 19.77
CA TYR A 270 15.18 -3.38 20.86
C TYR A 270 15.40 -4.88 21.06
N GLU A 271 16.32 -5.25 21.94
CA GLU A 271 16.62 -6.65 22.27
C GLU A 271 15.61 -7.17 23.29
N GLN A 272 14.40 -7.44 22.82
CA GLN A 272 13.30 -7.86 23.69
C GLN A 272 12.27 -8.72 22.96
N LYS A 273 11.60 -9.57 23.74
CA LYS A 273 10.39 -10.26 23.32
C LYS A 273 9.20 -9.32 23.43
N VAL A 274 8.37 -9.29 22.40
CA VAL A 274 7.14 -8.50 22.37
C VAL A 274 5.94 -9.45 22.35
N ILE A 275 5.07 -9.34 23.35
CA ILE A 275 3.88 -10.18 23.48
C ILE A 275 2.64 -9.29 23.36
N ILE A 276 1.87 -9.49 22.31
CA ILE A 276 0.59 -8.83 22.10
C ILE A 276 -0.51 -9.77 22.62
N ASP A 277 -1.12 -9.40 23.74
CA ASP A 277 -2.10 -10.22 24.48
C ASP A 277 -3.53 -9.69 24.40
N ARG A 278 -3.71 -8.55 23.69
CA ARG A 278 -4.97 -7.81 23.58
C ARG A 278 -5.23 -7.34 22.15
N PRO A 279 -6.49 -7.16 21.74
CA PRO A 279 -6.83 -6.79 20.37
C PRO A 279 -6.52 -5.32 20.07
N ASN A 280 -6.64 -4.93 18.80
CA ASN A 280 -6.56 -3.55 18.33
C ASN A 280 -5.22 -2.84 18.62
N ILE A 281 -4.11 -3.55 18.81
CA ILE A 281 -2.79 -2.95 18.95
C ILE A 281 -2.21 -2.62 17.58
N VAL A 282 -1.71 -1.38 17.42
CA VAL A 282 -1.06 -0.89 16.21
C VAL A 282 0.38 -0.50 16.56
N LEU A 283 1.34 -1.31 16.14
CA LEU A 283 2.77 -1.02 16.29
C LEU A 283 3.30 -0.36 15.02
N VAL A 284 3.90 0.81 15.17
CA VAL A 284 4.43 1.58 14.03
C VAL A 284 5.88 1.98 14.31
N GLY A 285 6.81 1.40 13.56
CA GLY A 285 8.20 1.83 13.57
C GLY A 285 8.41 3.18 12.89
N GLU A 286 9.38 3.93 13.37
CA GLU A 286 9.77 5.20 12.77
C GLU A 286 10.34 5.01 11.36
N GLN A 287 11.14 3.96 11.16
CA GLN A 287 11.72 3.60 9.88
C GLN A 287 12.04 2.10 9.84
N ARG A 288 11.54 1.40 8.83
CA ARG A 288 11.63 -0.06 8.68
C ARG A 288 13.04 -0.63 8.97
N ASP A 289 14.06 -0.07 8.34
CA ASP A 289 15.42 -0.63 8.38
C ASP A 289 16.22 -0.20 9.63
N SER A 290 15.70 0.71 10.44
CA SER A 290 16.38 1.28 11.60
C SER A 290 15.58 1.16 12.91
N THR A 291 14.36 0.59 12.87
CA THR A 291 13.58 0.26 14.06
C THR A 291 13.52 -1.25 14.18
N CYS A 292 14.48 -1.82 14.91
CA CYS A 292 14.75 -3.25 14.92
C CYS A 292 14.37 -3.88 16.24
N ILE A 293 13.45 -4.84 16.23
CA ILE A 293 13.13 -5.71 17.36
C ILE A 293 13.86 -7.04 17.12
N VAL A 294 14.78 -7.38 17.99
CA VAL A 294 15.68 -8.53 17.82
C VAL A 294 15.62 -9.42 19.06
N LEU A 295 15.61 -10.71 18.86
CA LEU A 295 15.73 -11.69 19.94
C LEU A 295 16.34 -12.98 19.39
N ALA A 296 17.24 -13.60 20.16
CA ALA A 296 17.80 -14.91 19.87
C ALA A 296 17.07 -15.99 20.68
N GLU A 297 16.15 -16.73 20.06
CA GLU A 297 15.29 -17.68 20.79
C GLU A 297 14.86 -18.87 19.92
N THR A 298 14.82 -20.07 20.53
CA THR A 298 14.17 -21.27 19.99
C THR A 298 13.10 -21.76 20.96
N GLU A 299 12.38 -22.85 20.62
CA GLU A 299 11.43 -23.50 21.53
C GLU A 299 12.10 -23.94 22.84
N GLU A 300 13.32 -24.46 22.76
CA GLU A 300 14.07 -24.97 23.91
C GLU A 300 14.62 -23.86 24.79
N THR A 301 15.06 -22.74 24.17
CA THR A 301 15.75 -21.65 24.88
C THR A 301 14.83 -20.52 25.32
N ARG A 302 13.55 -20.56 24.96
CA ARG A 302 12.61 -19.50 25.35
C ARG A 302 12.51 -19.35 26.87
N THR A 303 12.63 -18.12 27.33
CA THR A 303 12.58 -17.76 28.75
C THR A 303 11.15 -17.52 29.25
N ILE A 304 10.32 -16.88 28.45
CA ILE A 304 8.92 -16.57 28.79
C ILE A 304 8.03 -17.68 28.23
N LYS A 305 7.50 -18.54 29.09
CA LYS A 305 6.63 -19.66 28.71
C LYS A 305 5.14 -19.38 28.89
N GLU A 306 4.81 -18.40 29.73
CA GLU A 306 3.45 -17.97 30.04
C GLU A 306 3.41 -16.45 30.25
N TYR A 307 2.34 -15.82 29.82
CA TYR A 307 2.05 -14.41 30.05
C TYR A 307 0.55 -14.21 30.24
N HIS A 308 0.16 -13.60 31.35
CA HIS A 308 -1.24 -13.41 31.77
C HIS A 308 -2.08 -14.70 31.70
N GLY A 309 -1.52 -15.83 32.17
CA GLY A 309 -2.22 -17.12 32.20
C GLY A 309 -2.36 -17.83 30.85
N LYS A 310 -1.71 -17.33 29.80
CA LYS A 310 -1.72 -17.93 28.46
C LYS A 310 -0.33 -18.38 28.04
N PRO A 311 -0.21 -19.51 27.33
CA PRO A 311 1.07 -19.97 26.79
C PRO A 311 1.70 -18.94 25.86
N VAL A 312 3.00 -18.76 25.97
CA VAL A 312 3.82 -17.95 25.05
C VAL A 312 4.72 -18.88 24.26
N HIS A 313 4.60 -18.84 22.94
CA HIS A 313 5.46 -19.59 22.04
C HIS A 313 6.78 -18.84 21.78
N HIS A 314 7.75 -19.54 21.20
CA HIS A 314 8.98 -18.91 20.72
C HIS A 314 8.68 -18.03 19.53
N GLY A 315 9.35 -16.88 19.47
CA GLY A 315 9.15 -15.84 18.45
C GLY A 315 9.52 -14.48 19.04
N VAL A 316 10.00 -13.60 18.20
CA VAL A 316 10.37 -12.24 18.64
C VAL A 316 9.12 -11.43 18.96
N VAL A 317 8.14 -11.46 18.07
CA VAL A 317 6.80 -10.89 18.28
C VAL A 317 5.78 -12.03 18.34
N VAL A 318 5.04 -12.10 19.43
CA VAL A 318 4.03 -13.15 19.66
C VAL A 318 2.66 -12.52 19.82
N LEU A 319 1.70 -12.90 18.97
CA LEU A 319 0.28 -12.52 19.11
C LEU A 319 -0.50 -13.67 19.77
N GLN A 320 -0.92 -13.47 21.00
CA GLN A 320 -1.71 -14.49 21.73
C GLN A 320 -3.13 -14.62 21.18
N GLU A 321 -3.78 -15.71 21.50
CA GLU A 321 -5.21 -15.93 21.17
C GLU A 321 -6.06 -14.78 21.76
N GLY A 322 -6.85 -14.15 20.89
CA GLY A 322 -7.66 -12.96 21.22
C GLY A 322 -6.96 -11.62 20.99
N ALA A 323 -5.70 -11.61 20.56
CA ALA A 323 -5.01 -10.38 20.10
C ALA A 323 -5.38 -10.04 18.64
N ASP A 324 -6.68 -10.01 18.36
CA ASP A 324 -7.22 -9.81 17.02
C ASP A 324 -7.13 -8.35 16.57
N ASP A 325 -7.25 -8.12 15.25
CA ASP A 325 -7.29 -6.78 14.66
C ASP A 325 -6.00 -5.96 14.86
N CYS A 326 -4.87 -6.63 15.06
CA CYS A 326 -3.58 -5.99 15.25
C CYS A 326 -2.89 -5.63 13.94
N VAL A 327 -2.14 -4.52 13.96
CA VAL A 327 -1.37 -4.01 12.83
C VAL A 327 0.09 -3.81 13.25
N ILE A 328 1.02 -4.32 12.44
CA ILE A 328 2.46 -4.14 12.59
C ILE A 328 2.98 -3.50 11.31
N SER A 329 3.67 -2.36 11.43
CA SER A 329 4.17 -1.60 10.29
C SER A 329 5.50 -0.92 10.56
N GLY A 330 6.36 -0.84 9.55
CA GLY A 330 7.58 -0.03 9.59
C GLY A 330 8.68 -0.55 10.50
N LEU A 331 8.76 -1.87 10.71
CA LEU A 331 9.67 -2.52 11.64
C LEU A 331 10.57 -3.54 10.93
N THR A 332 11.77 -3.75 11.48
CA THR A 332 12.54 -4.99 11.29
C THR A 332 12.32 -5.87 12.51
N ILE A 333 11.83 -7.09 12.29
CA ILE A 333 11.65 -8.12 13.32
C ILE A 333 12.59 -9.27 12.98
N TYR A 334 13.55 -9.57 13.87
CA TYR A 334 14.58 -10.52 13.55
C TYR A 334 14.88 -11.50 14.69
N ASN A 335 14.71 -12.79 14.43
CA ASN A 335 15.24 -13.84 15.30
C ASN A 335 16.62 -14.27 14.80
N ASN A 336 17.65 -13.86 15.50
CA ASN A 336 19.04 -14.02 15.10
C ASN A 336 19.77 -15.17 15.82
N TYR A 337 19.05 -16.14 16.34
CA TYR A 337 19.62 -17.26 17.12
C TYR A 337 20.69 -18.05 16.33
N GLY A 338 20.38 -18.35 15.06
CA GLY A 338 21.28 -19.10 14.18
C GLY A 338 22.52 -18.33 13.72
N THR A 339 22.61 -17.04 14.02
CA THR A 339 23.81 -16.21 13.77
C THR A 339 24.56 -15.93 15.05
N THR A 340 23.86 -15.65 16.16
CA THR A 340 24.50 -15.10 17.38
C THR A 340 24.72 -16.12 18.48
N VAL A 341 23.88 -17.15 18.61
CA VAL A 341 23.92 -18.12 19.68
C VAL A 341 24.45 -19.46 19.19
N GLU A 342 23.91 -20.01 18.13
CA GLU A 342 24.29 -21.29 17.54
C GLU A 342 24.43 -21.16 16.01
N PRO A 343 25.62 -20.71 15.52
CA PRO A 343 25.83 -20.46 14.11
C PRO A 343 25.49 -21.65 13.21
N GLY A 344 24.62 -21.41 12.21
CA GLY A 344 24.13 -22.44 11.29
C GLY A 344 22.95 -23.28 11.79
N ASN A 345 22.45 -23.05 12.98
CA ASN A 345 21.23 -23.69 13.46
C ASN A 345 20.01 -23.18 12.68
N THR A 346 19.27 -24.10 12.07
CA THR A 346 18.06 -23.80 11.26
C THR A 346 16.77 -24.41 11.87
N LYS A 347 16.76 -24.70 13.16
CA LYS A 347 15.52 -25.09 13.87
C LYS A 347 14.50 -23.96 13.84
N HIS A 348 13.27 -24.20 14.34
CA HIS A 348 12.24 -23.18 14.42
C HIS A 348 12.70 -21.99 15.28
N GLN A 349 12.84 -20.84 14.62
CA GLN A 349 13.33 -19.57 15.19
C GLN A 349 12.41 -18.43 14.78
N MET A 350 11.12 -18.62 14.84
CA MET A 350 10.12 -17.71 14.30
C MET A 350 10.41 -16.23 14.63
N ALA A 351 10.30 -15.35 13.65
CA ALA A 351 10.33 -13.92 13.90
C ALA A 351 8.95 -13.45 14.42
N VAL A 352 7.87 -13.85 13.76
CA VAL A 352 6.50 -13.59 14.21
C VAL A 352 5.75 -14.90 14.37
N TYR A 353 5.21 -15.12 15.54
CA TYR A 353 4.28 -16.22 15.81
C TYR A 353 2.94 -15.70 16.32
N GLY A 354 1.82 -16.31 15.95
CA GLY A 354 0.54 -15.88 16.48
C GLY A 354 -0.60 -16.88 16.40
N ARG A 355 -1.55 -16.73 17.34
CA ARG A 355 -2.85 -17.41 17.36
C ARG A 355 -4.03 -16.45 17.21
N ALA A 356 -3.76 -15.19 16.95
CA ALA A 356 -4.74 -14.16 16.66
C ALA A 356 -5.25 -14.24 15.21
N THR A 357 -6.38 -13.62 14.95
CA THR A 357 -6.93 -13.45 13.59
C THR A 357 -7.03 -11.98 13.21
N ARG A 358 -7.30 -11.69 11.94
CA ARG A 358 -7.32 -10.34 11.37
C ARG A 358 -6.05 -9.56 11.69
N THR A 359 -4.90 -10.22 11.46
CA THR A 359 -3.57 -9.66 11.68
C THR A 359 -3.04 -9.06 10.38
N ILE A 360 -2.55 -7.82 10.47
CA ILE A 360 -1.94 -7.08 9.36
C ILE A 360 -0.45 -6.86 9.69
N ILE A 361 0.43 -7.29 8.79
CA ILE A 361 1.87 -6.96 8.84
C ILE A 361 2.25 -6.33 7.50
N ILE A 362 2.74 -5.10 7.53
CA ILE A 362 3.02 -4.33 6.32
C ILE A 362 4.32 -3.52 6.44
N ASN A 363 4.92 -3.20 5.29
CA ASN A 363 6.12 -2.35 5.22
C ASN A 363 7.19 -2.74 6.25
N SER A 364 7.51 -4.02 6.37
CA SER A 364 8.39 -4.54 7.42
C SER A 364 9.38 -5.55 6.87
N ASN A 365 10.53 -5.64 7.52
CA ASN A 365 11.45 -6.75 7.35
C ASN A 365 11.14 -7.80 8.42
N VAL A 366 10.93 -9.04 8.01
CA VAL A 366 10.67 -10.15 8.93
C VAL A 366 11.65 -11.26 8.62
N TRP A 367 12.57 -11.50 9.53
CA TRP A 367 13.72 -12.37 9.33
C TRP A 367 13.87 -13.37 10.45
N ALA A 368 14.18 -14.61 10.09
CA ALA A 368 14.62 -15.62 11.02
C ALA A 368 15.87 -16.34 10.49
N ASP A 369 16.78 -16.72 11.36
CA ASP A 369 17.96 -17.53 10.97
C ASP A 369 17.63 -19.02 10.89
N GLY A 370 16.43 -19.42 11.26
CA GLY A 370 15.93 -20.79 11.20
C GLY A 370 14.67 -20.92 10.35
N ASN A 371 13.78 -21.83 10.75
CA ASN A 371 12.51 -22.02 10.08
C ASN A 371 11.51 -20.95 10.51
N ASP A 372 10.64 -20.59 9.60
CA ASP A 372 9.42 -19.80 9.74
C ASP A 372 9.64 -18.33 10.11
N ASP A 373 9.64 -17.44 9.12
CA ASP A 373 9.63 -16.00 9.41
C ASP A 373 8.30 -15.57 10.06
N VAL A 374 7.16 -15.99 9.46
CA VAL A 374 5.82 -15.64 9.92
C VAL A 374 4.96 -16.89 10.04
N SER A 375 4.60 -17.28 11.25
CA SER A 375 3.72 -18.39 11.56
C SER A 375 2.46 -17.92 12.28
N LEU A 376 1.38 -17.72 11.54
CA LEU A 376 0.10 -17.28 12.09
C LEU A 376 -0.90 -18.44 12.08
N TRP A 377 -1.14 -19.00 13.26
CA TRP A 377 -1.82 -20.29 13.46
C TRP A 377 -3.02 -20.19 14.40
N ALA A 378 -3.98 -19.32 14.10
CA ALA A 378 -5.25 -19.31 14.84
C ALA A 378 -5.88 -20.71 14.84
N ARG A 379 -6.52 -21.09 15.95
CA ARG A 379 -6.99 -22.45 16.22
C ARG A 379 -7.84 -23.03 15.10
N ASP A 380 -8.83 -22.28 14.64
CA ASP A 380 -9.75 -22.69 13.58
C ASP A 380 -9.39 -22.11 12.21
N GLY A 381 -8.16 -21.57 12.09
CA GLY A 381 -7.68 -20.81 10.95
C GLY A 381 -8.09 -19.33 11.01
N GLY A 382 -7.12 -18.46 10.77
CA GLY A 382 -7.29 -17.01 10.83
C GLY A 382 -7.40 -16.34 9.47
N MET A 383 -7.47 -15.02 9.49
CA MET A 383 -7.36 -14.15 8.33
C MET A 383 -6.13 -13.26 8.49
N TYR A 384 -5.24 -13.25 7.49
CA TYR A 384 -3.94 -12.59 7.56
C TYR A 384 -3.69 -11.79 6.30
N TYR A 385 -3.25 -10.55 6.47
CA TYR A 385 -2.90 -9.67 5.37
C TYR A 385 -1.45 -9.20 5.50
N HIS A 386 -0.69 -9.37 4.43
CA HIS A 386 0.72 -8.97 4.35
C HIS A 386 0.96 -8.15 3.09
N ALA A 387 1.66 -7.01 3.23
CA ALA A 387 2.04 -6.21 2.09
C ALA A 387 3.40 -5.55 2.31
N ASP A 388 4.17 -5.44 1.22
CA ASP A 388 5.45 -4.74 1.22
C ASP A 388 6.44 -5.31 2.27
N LEU A 389 6.42 -6.64 2.45
CA LEU A 389 7.35 -7.33 3.35
C LEU A 389 8.62 -7.76 2.62
N PHE A 390 9.74 -7.75 3.33
CA PHE A 390 10.92 -8.50 2.98
C PHE A 390 11.11 -9.64 3.98
N LEU A 391 10.88 -10.89 3.52
CA LEU A 391 11.04 -12.10 4.29
C LEU A 391 12.36 -12.76 3.91
N ARG A 392 13.14 -13.18 4.92
CA ARG A 392 14.45 -13.80 4.71
C ARG A 392 14.66 -14.94 5.69
N CYS A 393 14.80 -16.13 5.19
CA CYS A 393 14.95 -17.33 5.99
C CYS A 393 15.89 -18.34 5.30
N PRO A 394 16.90 -18.89 5.98
CA PRO A 394 17.73 -19.98 5.48
C PRO A 394 17.06 -21.35 5.64
N GLY A 395 15.97 -21.44 6.40
CA GLY A 395 15.21 -22.65 6.69
C GLY A 395 14.08 -22.94 5.72
N VAL A 396 12.89 -23.21 6.24
CA VAL A 396 11.69 -23.51 5.48
C VAL A 396 10.53 -22.62 5.91
N ASP A 397 9.53 -22.53 5.03
CA ASP A 397 8.19 -22.02 5.35
C ASP A 397 8.21 -20.57 5.84
N PHE A 398 8.75 -19.64 5.03
CA PHE A 398 8.88 -18.21 5.40
C PHE A 398 7.52 -17.59 5.73
N LEU A 399 6.49 -17.93 4.94
CA LEU A 399 5.12 -17.53 5.18
C LEU A 399 4.27 -18.78 5.41
N CYS A 400 3.80 -18.95 6.63
CA CYS A 400 3.25 -20.19 7.16
C CYS A 400 1.87 -19.95 7.82
N PRO A 401 0.81 -19.58 7.05
CA PRO A 401 -0.50 -19.31 7.61
C PRO A 401 -1.37 -20.56 7.74
N ARG A 402 -2.20 -20.60 8.80
CA ARG A 402 -3.36 -21.45 8.91
C ARG A 402 -4.63 -20.64 8.71
N GLY A 403 -5.34 -20.88 7.62
CA GLY A 403 -6.57 -20.17 7.30
C GLY A 403 -6.51 -19.41 5.97
N TRP A 404 -7.01 -18.20 5.93
CA TRP A 404 -6.94 -17.31 4.78
C TRP A 404 -5.75 -16.35 4.91
N CYS A 405 -4.96 -16.24 3.87
CA CYS A 405 -3.86 -15.28 3.83
C CYS A 405 -3.79 -14.61 2.46
N TYR A 406 -3.64 -13.30 2.47
CA TYR A 406 -3.35 -12.52 1.27
C TYR A 406 -2.03 -11.78 1.47
N ALA A 407 -1.05 -12.07 0.61
CA ALA A 407 0.25 -11.42 0.60
C ALA A 407 0.48 -10.73 -0.76
N THR A 408 0.94 -9.48 -0.74
CA THR A 408 1.15 -8.71 -1.96
C THR A 408 2.39 -7.84 -1.88
N ARG A 409 3.10 -7.67 -3.01
CA ARG A 409 4.33 -6.88 -3.11
C ARG A 409 5.41 -7.27 -2.09
N CYS A 410 5.42 -8.54 -1.73
CA CYS A 410 6.43 -9.10 -0.84
C CYS A 410 7.67 -9.56 -1.61
N GLN A 411 8.81 -9.51 -0.96
CA GLN A 411 10.07 -10.09 -1.43
C GLN A 411 10.43 -11.26 -0.52
N PHE A 412 10.65 -12.41 -1.12
CA PHE A 412 11.06 -13.62 -0.43
C PHE A 412 12.48 -13.98 -0.87
N TYR A 413 13.42 -14.06 0.08
CA TYR A 413 14.78 -14.44 -0.20
C TYR A 413 15.22 -15.60 0.70
N GLY A 414 15.47 -16.75 0.09
CA GLY A 414 15.70 -17.98 0.82
C GLY A 414 17.03 -18.65 0.53
N ASP A 415 17.32 -19.61 1.37
CA ASP A 415 18.42 -20.57 1.19
C ASP A 415 17.96 -21.94 1.72
N GLY A 416 16.67 -22.20 1.69
CA GLY A 416 16.02 -23.27 2.40
C GLY A 416 15.34 -24.30 1.54
N ARG A 417 14.44 -25.06 2.19
CA ARG A 417 13.78 -26.21 1.57
C ARG A 417 12.44 -25.89 0.93
N ALA A 418 11.76 -24.82 1.33
CA ALA A 418 10.54 -24.30 0.73
C ALA A 418 10.23 -22.89 1.27
N ILE A 419 9.54 -22.06 0.47
CA ILE A 419 9.22 -20.68 0.84
C ILE A 419 7.81 -20.56 1.42
N LEU A 420 6.82 -21.08 0.71
CA LEU A 420 5.41 -20.97 1.10
C LEU A 420 4.93 -22.26 1.77
N TRP A 421 4.15 -22.11 2.82
CA TRP A 421 3.42 -23.20 3.43
C TRP A 421 1.99 -22.78 3.77
N HIS A 422 1.03 -23.68 3.65
CA HIS A 422 -0.37 -23.39 3.96
C HIS A 422 -1.06 -24.59 4.60
N ASP A 423 -1.96 -24.30 5.55
CA ASP A 423 -2.87 -25.25 6.17
C ASP A 423 -4.30 -24.68 6.15
N GLY A 424 -5.16 -25.31 5.38
CA GLY A 424 -6.59 -24.97 5.26
C GLY A 424 -7.44 -25.42 6.45
N ARG A 425 -6.90 -26.19 7.39
CA ARG A 425 -7.64 -26.72 8.58
C ARG A 425 -8.93 -27.44 8.21
N GLY A 426 -8.92 -28.23 7.13
CA GLY A 426 -10.09 -28.97 6.67
C GLY A 426 -11.23 -28.12 6.11
N ASP A 427 -10.98 -26.90 5.72
CA ASP A 427 -11.96 -25.98 5.11
C ASP A 427 -11.56 -25.73 3.64
N PRO A 428 -12.40 -26.14 2.66
CA PRO A 428 -12.09 -26.02 1.24
C PRO A 428 -11.96 -24.57 0.75
N ASP A 429 -12.48 -23.59 1.48
CA ASP A 429 -12.46 -22.18 1.09
C ASP A 429 -11.20 -21.45 1.54
N LYS A 430 -10.46 -21.99 2.51
CA LYS A 430 -9.24 -21.37 3.01
C LYS A 430 -8.13 -21.44 1.96
N LYS A 431 -7.41 -20.33 1.80
CA LYS A 431 -6.42 -20.17 0.75
C LYS A 431 -5.26 -19.24 1.14
N LEU A 432 -4.10 -19.53 0.60
CA LEU A 432 -2.97 -18.61 0.57
C LEU A 432 -2.88 -17.98 -0.82
N VAL A 433 -3.01 -16.68 -0.88
CA VAL A 433 -2.95 -15.88 -2.10
C VAL A 433 -1.72 -14.99 -2.05
N VAL A 434 -0.83 -15.12 -3.02
CA VAL A 434 0.37 -14.28 -3.15
C VAL A 434 0.33 -13.59 -4.50
N THR A 435 0.37 -12.25 -4.49
CA THR A 435 0.29 -11.45 -5.72
C THR A 435 1.45 -10.46 -5.83
N ASN A 436 1.81 -10.09 -7.06
CA ASN A 436 2.77 -9.00 -7.35
C ASN A 436 4.09 -9.09 -6.57
N SER A 437 4.55 -10.29 -6.26
CA SER A 437 5.67 -10.56 -5.36
C SER A 437 6.86 -11.14 -6.09
N ALA A 438 8.02 -11.13 -5.44
CA ALA A 438 9.25 -11.70 -5.99
C ALA A 438 9.79 -12.81 -5.09
N PHE A 439 10.20 -13.91 -5.71
CA PHE A 439 10.81 -15.05 -5.06
C PHE A 439 12.22 -15.24 -5.58
N ASP A 440 13.18 -15.23 -4.68
CA ASP A 440 14.58 -15.48 -4.98
C ASP A 440 15.21 -16.39 -3.91
N ALA A 441 16.31 -17.01 -4.24
CA ALA A 441 17.02 -17.89 -3.33
C ALA A 441 18.52 -17.95 -3.68
N LYS A 442 19.33 -18.21 -2.67
CA LYS A 442 20.78 -18.41 -2.82
C LYS A 442 21.09 -19.75 -3.50
N ARG A 443 20.25 -20.76 -3.27
CA ARG A 443 20.36 -22.13 -3.78
C ARG A 443 19.03 -22.60 -4.39
N PRO A 444 19.02 -23.66 -5.22
CA PRO A 444 17.78 -24.25 -5.71
C PRO A 444 16.79 -24.54 -4.57
N THR A 445 15.63 -23.86 -4.60
CA THR A 445 14.63 -23.87 -3.51
C THR A 445 13.23 -24.08 -4.08
N PRO A 446 12.42 -25.00 -3.54
CA PRO A 446 11.01 -25.14 -3.93
C PRO A 446 10.21 -23.88 -3.61
N LEU A 447 9.28 -23.49 -4.48
CA LEU A 447 8.39 -22.36 -4.25
C LEU A 447 7.54 -22.56 -2.97
N GLY A 448 7.12 -23.78 -2.70
CA GLY A 448 6.34 -24.08 -1.51
C GLY A 448 6.08 -25.56 -1.31
N ARG A 449 5.47 -25.89 -0.18
CA ARG A 449 5.03 -27.23 0.17
C ARG A 449 3.81 -27.19 1.10
N TYR A 450 3.16 -28.31 1.28
CA TYR A 450 2.06 -28.47 2.24
C TYR A 450 2.04 -29.86 2.88
N HIS A 451 1.41 -29.98 4.04
CA HIS A 451 1.23 -31.24 4.76
C HIS A 451 -0.25 -31.61 4.91
N HIS A 452 -1.12 -30.61 4.90
CA HIS A 452 -2.55 -30.70 5.10
C HIS A 452 -3.29 -30.18 3.86
N ASP A 453 -4.61 -30.18 3.88
CA ASP A 453 -5.39 -29.56 2.81
C ASP A 453 -5.02 -28.11 2.63
N SER A 454 -4.62 -27.79 1.41
CA SER A 454 -4.07 -26.47 1.08
C SER A 454 -4.61 -25.97 -0.25
N GLN A 455 -4.64 -24.67 -0.38
CA GLN A 455 -5.00 -24.01 -1.62
C GLN A 455 -4.11 -22.80 -1.83
N PHE A 456 -3.40 -22.76 -2.96
CA PHE A 456 -2.45 -21.69 -3.31
C PHE A 456 -2.90 -20.95 -4.55
N TYR A 457 -2.82 -19.63 -4.50
CA TYR A 457 -2.92 -18.76 -5.66
C TYR A 457 -1.65 -17.92 -5.75
N VAL A 458 -0.91 -18.03 -6.83
CA VAL A 458 0.29 -17.23 -7.09
C VAL A 458 0.04 -16.46 -8.39
N VAL A 459 -0.03 -15.13 -8.29
CA VAL A 459 -0.53 -14.29 -9.37
C VAL A 459 0.42 -13.12 -9.61
N ASN A 460 0.83 -12.94 -10.86
CA ASN A 460 1.69 -11.83 -11.28
C ASN A 460 3.00 -11.71 -10.49
N CYS A 461 3.63 -12.86 -10.21
CA CYS A 461 4.87 -12.94 -9.43
C CYS A 461 6.08 -13.20 -10.33
N LYS A 462 7.26 -12.81 -9.82
CA LYS A 462 8.56 -13.06 -10.44
C LYS A 462 9.32 -14.11 -9.63
N LEU A 463 9.85 -15.12 -10.30
CA LEU A 463 10.63 -16.20 -9.72
C LEU A 463 12.03 -16.16 -10.33
N SER A 464 13.07 -16.12 -9.51
CA SER A 464 14.45 -16.26 -10.00
C SER A 464 14.71 -17.67 -10.54
N ALA A 465 15.82 -17.84 -11.25
CA ALA A 465 16.25 -19.14 -11.74
C ALA A 465 16.52 -20.17 -10.61
N ASN A 466 16.79 -19.68 -9.39
CA ASN A 466 17.01 -20.52 -8.22
C ASN A 466 15.72 -21.06 -7.59
N ILE A 467 14.56 -20.56 -7.96
CA ILE A 467 13.30 -21.25 -7.61
C ILE A 467 13.18 -22.47 -8.53
N LEU A 468 13.05 -23.65 -7.94
CA LEU A 468 13.01 -24.90 -8.67
C LEU A 468 11.89 -24.92 -9.73
N ASP A 469 12.16 -25.56 -10.86
CA ASP A 469 11.18 -25.78 -11.94
C ASP A 469 10.23 -26.93 -11.58
N GLN A 470 9.47 -26.75 -10.50
CA GLN A 470 8.50 -27.72 -9.99
C GLN A 470 7.32 -27.04 -9.32
N ASN A 471 6.17 -27.71 -9.36
CA ASN A 471 4.96 -27.25 -8.67
C ASN A 471 5.12 -27.30 -7.13
N ILE A 472 4.22 -26.59 -6.39
CA ILE A 472 4.05 -26.75 -4.95
C ILE A 472 3.46 -28.14 -4.70
N GLU A 473 4.13 -28.95 -3.91
CA GLU A 473 3.78 -30.35 -3.71
C GLU A 473 3.57 -30.70 -2.22
N HIS A 474 2.87 -31.81 -1.99
CA HIS A 474 2.75 -32.39 -0.66
C HIS A 474 4.15 -32.80 -0.15
N ALA A 475 4.50 -32.41 1.07
CA ALA A 475 5.83 -32.63 1.65
C ALA A 475 6.20 -34.14 1.78
N TYR A 476 5.18 -34.99 1.86
CA TYR A 476 5.32 -36.45 1.96
C TYR A 476 4.84 -37.17 0.71
N LYS A 477 4.91 -36.52 -0.46
CA LYS A 477 4.52 -37.12 -1.75
C LYS A 477 5.22 -38.45 -1.97
N GLY A 478 4.43 -39.49 -2.27
CA GLY A 478 4.92 -40.85 -2.53
C GLY A 478 5.25 -41.68 -1.28
N ARG A 479 5.05 -41.14 -0.08
CA ARG A 479 5.22 -41.88 1.17
C ARG A 479 3.90 -42.52 1.63
N THR A 480 3.99 -43.68 2.27
CA THR A 480 2.84 -44.35 2.84
C THR A 480 2.59 -43.94 4.30
N ALA A 481 1.36 -44.18 4.80
CA ALA A 481 1.03 -43.93 6.19
C ALA A 481 1.89 -44.77 7.15
N GLU A 482 2.24 -45.99 6.75
CA GLU A 482 3.09 -46.90 7.53
C GLU A 482 4.54 -46.39 7.66
N GLU A 483 5.09 -45.85 6.58
CA GLU A 483 6.44 -45.21 6.59
C GLU A 483 6.45 -43.96 7.48
N MET A 484 5.37 -43.17 7.44
CA MET A 484 5.24 -41.97 8.27
C MET A 484 5.11 -42.35 9.77
N ALA A 485 4.31 -43.35 10.09
CA ALA A 485 4.12 -43.82 11.45
C ALA A 485 5.41 -44.32 12.11
N LYS A 486 6.32 -44.96 11.34
CA LYS A 486 7.66 -45.37 11.83
C LYS A 486 8.51 -44.19 12.27
N GLU A 487 8.27 -43.00 11.72
CA GLU A 487 8.95 -41.74 12.08
C GLU A 487 8.15 -40.94 13.14
N GLY A 488 7.08 -41.49 13.71
CA GLY A 488 6.21 -40.80 14.66
C GLY A 488 5.40 -39.66 14.04
N LYS A 489 5.19 -39.69 12.70
CA LYS A 489 4.46 -38.67 11.93
C LYS A 489 3.14 -39.22 11.43
N THR A 490 2.19 -38.33 11.20
CA THR A 490 0.89 -38.67 10.61
C THR A 490 0.86 -38.18 9.15
N LEU A 491 0.32 -39.01 8.25
CA LEU A 491 -0.03 -38.61 6.90
C LEU A 491 -1.47 -38.10 6.93
N ASP A 492 -1.63 -36.77 6.91
CA ASP A 492 -2.95 -36.16 6.95
C ASP A 492 -3.67 -36.34 5.60
N PRO A 493 -4.98 -36.56 5.59
CA PRO A 493 -5.76 -36.67 4.39
C PRO A 493 -5.81 -35.30 3.66
N CYS A 494 -5.67 -35.31 2.34
CA CYS A 494 -5.88 -34.17 1.47
C CYS A 494 -7.01 -34.48 0.48
N PRO A 495 -8.28 -34.53 0.93
CA PRO A 495 -9.40 -35.01 0.13
C PRO A 495 -9.66 -34.20 -1.14
N TRP A 496 -9.22 -32.93 -1.17
CA TRP A 496 -9.36 -32.07 -2.37
C TRP A 496 -8.13 -32.09 -3.28
N GLY A 497 -7.10 -32.87 -2.95
CA GLY A 497 -5.89 -33.02 -3.77
C GLY A 497 -5.05 -31.75 -3.86
N GLN A 498 -4.23 -31.69 -4.92
CA GLN A 498 -3.36 -30.54 -5.19
C GLN A 498 -4.16 -29.38 -5.78
N ARG A 499 -4.22 -28.25 -5.07
CA ARG A 499 -4.94 -27.04 -5.47
C ARG A 499 -3.97 -25.85 -5.56
N THR A 500 -3.33 -25.75 -6.73
CA THR A 500 -2.34 -24.69 -7.03
C THR A 500 -2.76 -23.97 -8.30
N TYR A 501 -2.96 -22.66 -8.18
CA TYR A 501 -3.48 -21.82 -9.24
C TYR A 501 -2.52 -20.67 -9.55
N TYR A 502 -2.24 -20.48 -10.82
CA TYR A 502 -1.22 -19.58 -11.34
C TYR A 502 -1.79 -18.66 -12.40
N TYR A 503 -1.30 -17.39 -12.43
CA TYR A 503 -1.61 -16.46 -13.51
C TYR A 503 -0.54 -15.38 -13.62
N GLY A 504 -0.09 -15.09 -14.84
CA GLY A 504 0.83 -14.00 -15.16
C GLY A 504 2.20 -14.09 -14.51
N ASN A 505 2.60 -15.26 -14.03
CA ASN A 505 3.89 -15.45 -13.37
C ASN A 505 5.03 -15.58 -14.39
N ARG A 506 6.22 -15.18 -13.98
CA ARG A 506 7.43 -15.33 -14.81
C ARG A 506 8.53 -15.96 -13.98
N ARG A 507 9.16 -17.00 -14.49
CA ARG A 507 10.37 -17.63 -13.94
C ARG A 507 11.56 -17.39 -14.87
N GLU A 508 12.66 -16.94 -14.31
CA GLU A 508 13.93 -16.84 -15.05
C GLU A 508 14.39 -18.22 -15.48
N GLY A 509 14.81 -18.36 -16.75
CA GLY A 509 15.17 -19.65 -17.34
C GLY A 509 13.98 -20.49 -17.83
N GLY A 510 12.74 -19.96 -17.77
CA GLY A 510 11.53 -20.67 -18.20
C GLY A 510 11.03 -21.70 -17.19
N HIS A 511 10.03 -22.50 -17.59
CA HIS A 511 9.44 -23.56 -16.75
C HIS A 511 8.86 -24.70 -17.61
N SER A 512 8.72 -25.88 -17.01
CA SER A 512 8.24 -27.11 -17.66
C SER A 512 6.72 -27.20 -17.81
N GLY A 513 6.00 -26.08 -17.66
CA GLY A 513 4.55 -25.99 -17.86
C GLY A 513 3.73 -25.93 -16.57
N TRP A 514 4.28 -26.24 -15.41
CA TRP A 514 3.56 -26.20 -14.14
C TRP A 514 3.07 -24.80 -13.72
N LEU A 515 3.76 -23.75 -14.19
CA LEU A 515 3.48 -22.35 -13.88
C LEU A 515 2.55 -21.68 -14.92
N ASN A 516 2.02 -22.45 -15.87
CA ASN A 516 1.08 -21.94 -16.87
C ASN A 516 -0.20 -21.42 -16.21
N ASP A 517 -0.80 -20.40 -16.83
CA ASP A 517 -2.06 -19.81 -16.37
C ASP A 517 -3.17 -20.86 -16.30
N ASN A 518 -3.71 -21.06 -15.12
CA ASN A 518 -4.76 -22.04 -14.84
C ASN A 518 -5.88 -21.55 -13.91
N LEU A 519 -6.03 -20.24 -13.70
CA LEU A 519 -7.08 -19.68 -12.82
C LEU A 519 -8.49 -20.14 -13.19
N LYS A 520 -8.75 -20.42 -14.47
CA LYS A 520 -10.05 -20.95 -14.93
C LYS A 520 -10.41 -22.31 -14.33
N THR A 521 -9.43 -23.04 -13.82
CA THR A 521 -9.64 -24.34 -13.14
C THR A 521 -9.89 -24.20 -11.63
N ALA A 522 -9.69 -23.01 -11.10
CA ALA A 522 -9.94 -22.73 -9.69
C ALA A 522 -11.45 -22.68 -9.37
N PRO A 523 -11.84 -22.96 -8.13
CA PRO A 523 -13.24 -22.80 -7.69
C PRO A 523 -13.79 -21.42 -8.03
N GLY A 524 -14.92 -21.36 -8.73
CA GLY A 524 -15.53 -20.11 -9.16
C GLY A 524 -14.86 -19.44 -10.36
N SER A 525 -13.83 -20.06 -10.96
CA SER A 525 -13.11 -19.56 -12.16
C SER A 525 -12.82 -18.05 -12.10
N PRO A 526 -12.14 -17.54 -11.07
CA PRO A 526 -11.94 -16.10 -10.90
C PRO A 526 -11.07 -15.52 -12.02
N GLU A 527 -11.36 -14.29 -12.41
CA GLU A 527 -10.46 -13.52 -13.25
C GLU A 527 -9.34 -12.88 -12.40
N PHE A 528 -8.15 -12.67 -12.99
CA PHE A 528 -6.97 -12.25 -12.21
C PHE A 528 -7.17 -10.91 -11.47
N HIS A 529 -7.87 -9.96 -12.07
CA HIS A 529 -8.16 -8.67 -11.44
C HIS A 529 -9.21 -8.75 -10.32
N GLY A 530 -9.93 -9.87 -10.22
CA GLY A 530 -10.80 -10.19 -9.10
C GLY A 530 -10.07 -10.83 -7.91
N ILE A 531 -8.79 -11.22 -8.08
CA ILE A 531 -7.98 -11.77 -6.99
C ILE A 531 -7.49 -10.63 -6.08
N THR A 532 -8.33 -10.26 -5.13
CA THR A 532 -8.10 -9.17 -4.16
C THR A 532 -8.09 -9.71 -2.73
N ALA A 533 -7.70 -8.87 -1.77
CA ALA A 533 -7.81 -9.20 -0.36
C ALA A 533 -9.28 -9.50 0.03
N GLN A 534 -10.22 -8.65 -0.39
CA GLN A 534 -11.63 -8.85 -0.10
C GLN A 534 -12.17 -10.18 -0.67
N TRP A 535 -11.79 -10.54 -1.90
CA TRP A 535 -12.12 -11.85 -2.48
C TRP A 535 -11.48 -12.99 -1.68
N THR A 536 -10.22 -12.86 -1.29
CA THR A 536 -9.49 -13.87 -0.51
C THR A 536 -10.21 -14.19 0.79
N PHE A 537 -10.73 -13.18 1.47
CA PHE A 537 -11.45 -13.31 2.74
C PHE A 537 -12.96 -13.51 2.57
N ASN A 538 -13.45 -13.78 1.36
CA ASN A 538 -14.87 -13.98 1.05
C ASN A 538 -15.76 -12.81 1.57
N GLY A 539 -15.27 -11.58 1.50
CA GLY A 539 -15.96 -10.38 2.00
C GLY A 539 -16.13 -10.28 3.52
N ARG A 540 -15.57 -11.22 4.30
CA ARG A 540 -15.70 -11.25 5.78
C ARG A 540 -14.80 -10.26 6.49
N TRP A 541 -13.77 -9.76 5.82
CA TRP A 541 -12.80 -8.81 6.35
C TRP A 541 -12.21 -7.96 5.23
N ASP A 542 -12.09 -6.67 5.46
CA ASP A 542 -11.43 -5.71 4.57
C ASP A 542 -10.20 -5.11 5.27
N PRO A 543 -9.02 -5.73 5.15
CA PRO A 543 -7.80 -5.22 5.74
C PRO A 543 -7.34 -3.90 5.08
N GLU A 544 -7.64 -3.72 3.81
CA GLU A 544 -7.24 -2.52 3.07
C GLU A 544 -8.04 -1.31 3.56
N GLN A 545 -9.33 -1.48 3.91
CA GLN A 545 -10.09 -0.42 4.57
C GLN A 545 -9.49 -0.10 5.95
N ARG A 546 -9.11 -1.11 6.72
CA ARG A 546 -8.44 -0.92 8.03
C ARG A 546 -7.15 -0.11 7.90
N ILE A 547 -6.35 -0.37 6.86
CA ILE A 547 -5.12 0.37 6.59
C ILE A 547 -5.45 1.80 6.15
N ARG A 548 -6.46 2.01 5.30
CA ARG A 548 -6.92 3.35 4.91
C ARG A 548 -7.36 4.19 6.13
N ASP A 549 -8.09 3.59 7.06
CA ASP A 549 -8.53 4.26 8.28
C ASP A 549 -7.35 4.68 9.19
N LEU A 550 -6.24 3.94 9.12
CA LEU A 550 -5.02 4.15 9.90
C LEU A 550 -3.88 4.79 9.10
N TRP A 551 -4.09 5.12 7.83
CA TRP A 551 -2.99 5.51 6.93
C TRP A 551 -2.18 6.71 7.45
N TYR A 552 -2.81 7.64 8.16
CA TYR A 552 -2.17 8.82 8.77
C TYR A 552 -1.11 8.47 9.84
N VAL A 553 -1.17 7.28 10.43
CA VAL A 553 -0.14 6.77 11.35
C VAL A 553 0.76 5.71 10.69
N LEU A 554 0.24 5.00 9.69
CA LEU A 554 0.96 3.96 8.97
C LEU A 554 1.79 4.49 7.79
N ALA A 555 1.68 5.78 7.45
CA ALA A 555 2.24 6.37 6.23
C ALA A 555 3.65 5.84 5.92
N TYR A 556 3.81 5.36 4.71
CA TYR A 556 5.00 4.70 4.20
C TYR A 556 6.05 5.69 3.76
#